data_96a75032b66bc8671257a277e43ddd03
#
_entry.id   96a75032b66bc8671257a277e43ddd03
#
_cell.length_a   1.000
_cell.length_b   1.000
_cell.length_c   1.000
_cell.angle_alpha   90.00
_cell.angle_beta   90.00
_cell.angle_gamma   90.00
#
_symmetry.space_group_name_H-M   'P 1'
#
loop_
_entity.id
_entity.type
_entity.pdbx_description
1 polymer ?
#
loop_
_entity_poly.entity_id
_entity_poly.type
_entity_poly.pdbx_seq_one_letter_code
_entity_poly.pdbx_strand_id
1 'polypeptide(L)'
;MFDEKQLSQLDPVYFNIITLDDRDVTIQSRNTGYYWYLHCTEYPTEDACIIFHKHRFSHPYHQHGRGNSLHQAIRSIKSHDKWQMNGRHR
;
A
#
# COMPACT_ATOMS: atom_id res chain seq x y z
N MET A 1 -11.52 -10.42 1.62
CA MET A 1 -10.87 -10.45 0.29
C MET A 1 -11.12 -9.17 -0.46
N PHE A 2 -10.11 -8.71 -1.17
CA PHE A 2 -10.29 -7.54 -2.04
C PHE A 2 -11.05 -7.97 -3.29
N ASP A 3 -12.07 -7.21 -3.68
CA ASP A 3 -12.80 -7.47 -4.90
C ASP A 3 -12.22 -6.68 -6.08
N GLU A 4 -12.73 -6.92 -7.28
CA GLU A 4 -12.25 -6.24 -8.49
C GLU A 4 -12.38 -4.73 -8.39
N LYS A 5 -13.46 -4.25 -7.80
CA LYS A 5 -13.71 -2.83 -7.67
C LYS A 5 -12.66 -2.18 -6.76
N GLN A 6 -12.33 -2.85 -5.67
CA GLN A 6 -11.29 -2.37 -4.75
C GLN A 6 -9.93 -2.38 -5.43
N LEU A 7 -9.58 -3.49 -6.10
CA LEU A 7 -8.30 -3.61 -6.77
C LEU A 7 -8.14 -2.60 -7.91
N SER A 8 -9.25 -2.21 -8.55
CA SER A 8 -9.22 -1.20 -9.60
C SER A 8 -8.86 0.20 -9.11
N GLN A 9 -8.88 0.43 -7.80
CA GLN A 9 -8.47 1.70 -7.21
C GLN A 9 -6.95 1.87 -7.18
N LEU A 10 -6.21 0.81 -7.46
CA LEU A 10 -4.75 0.89 -7.56
C LEU A 10 -4.37 1.52 -8.89
N ASP A 11 -4.14 2.82 -8.86
CA ASP A 11 -3.85 3.62 -10.03
C ASP A 11 -2.46 3.29 -10.59
N PRO A 12 -2.37 2.74 -11.82
CA PRO A 12 -1.07 2.38 -12.39
C PRO A 12 -0.21 3.60 -12.77
N VAL A 13 -0.79 4.79 -12.78
CA VAL A 13 -0.01 6.02 -12.97
C VAL A 13 0.72 6.39 -11.69
N TYR A 14 0.09 6.14 -10.54
CA TYR A 14 0.70 6.44 -9.24
C TYR A 14 1.59 5.29 -8.78
N PHE A 15 1.15 4.05 -8.99
CA PHE A 15 1.82 2.85 -8.50
C PHE A 15 2.36 2.00 -9.64
N ASN A 16 3.53 1.45 -9.43
CA ASN A 16 4.00 0.30 -10.18
C ASN A 16 3.43 -0.95 -9.51
N ILE A 17 2.55 -1.67 -10.19
CA ILE A 17 1.88 -2.84 -9.63
C ILE A 17 2.75 -4.06 -9.89
N ILE A 18 3.26 -4.66 -8.81
CA ILE A 18 4.21 -5.77 -8.90
C ILE A 18 3.46 -7.10 -8.85
N THR A 19 2.62 -7.30 -7.83
CA THR A 19 1.73 -8.45 -7.76
C THR A 19 0.34 -8.00 -7.39
N LEU A 20 -0.66 -8.68 -7.90
CA LEU A 20 -2.06 -8.33 -7.68
C LEU A 20 -2.87 -9.60 -7.50
N ASP A 21 -3.45 -9.76 -6.34
CA ASP A 21 -4.19 -10.94 -5.95
C ASP A 21 -5.27 -10.47 -4.97
N ASP A 22 -6.28 -11.29 -4.73
CA ASP A 22 -7.40 -10.86 -3.89
C ASP A 22 -7.08 -10.78 -2.39
N ARG A 23 -5.92 -11.28 -1.99
CA ARG A 23 -5.47 -11.24 -0.59
C ARG A 23 -4.15 -10.54 -0.38
N ASP A 24 -3.33 -10.50 -1.41
CA ASP A 24 -1.96 -9.99 -1.31
C ASP A 24 -1.66 -9.09 -2.48
N VAL A 25 -1.25 -7.88 -2.19
CA VAL A 25 -0.94 -6.87 -3.19
C VAL A 25 0.44 -6.31 -2.90
N THR A 26 1.33 -6.33 -3.89
CA THR A 26 2.64 -5.69 -3.79
C THR A 26 2.71 -4.59 -4.82
N ILE A 27 2.98 -3.38 -4.37
CA ILE A 27 3.04 -2.19 -5.21
C ILE A 27 4.26 -1.36 -4.82
N GLN A 28 4.62 -0.45 -5.71
CA GLN A 28 5.69 0.51 -5.48
C GLN A 28 5.17 1.89 -5.83
N SER A 29 5.32 2.85 -4.92
CA SER A 29 4.99 4.25 -5.21
C SER A 29 6.02 4.79 -6.20
N ARG A 30 5.56 5.34 -7.32
CA ARG A 30 6.49 5.82 -8.36
C ARG A 30 7.25 7.07 -7.94
N ASN A 31 6.63 7.90 -7.08
CA ASN A 31 7.26 9.15 -6.65
C ASN A 31 8.37 8.94 -5.59
N THR A 32 8.14 8.09 -4.62
CA THR A 32 9.13 7.83 -3.56
C THR A 32 10.03 6.64 -3.87
N GLY A 33 9.56 5.71 -4.69
CA GLY A 33 10.23 4.45 -4.93
C GLY A 33 10.05 3.43 -3.82
N TYR A 34 9.23 3.73 -2.81
CA TYR A 34 9.02 2.86 -1.67
C TYR A 34 8.10 1.70 -2.04
N TYR A 35 8.36 0.53 -1.46
CA TYR A 35 7.61 -0.68 -1.69
C TYR A 35 6.59 -0.89 -0.59
N TRP A 36 5.40 -1.34 -0.98
CA TRP A 36 4.28 -1.60 -0.08
C TRP A 36 3.73 -2.98 -0.33
N TYR A 37 3.50 -3.71 0.75
CA TYR A 37 2.85 -5.01 0.69
C TYR A 37 1.58 -4.91 1.53
N LEU A 38 0.44 -5.22 0.95
CA LEU A 38 -0.87 -5.13 1.57
C LEU A 38 -1.44 -6.54 1.72
N HIS A 39 -1.57 -6.98 2.94
CA HIS A 39 -2.10 -8.30 3.23
C HIS A 39 -3.52 -8.18 3.74
N CYS A 40 -4.47 -8.82 3.03
CA CYS A 40 -5.88 -8.82 3.40
C CYS A 40 -6.10 -9.67 4.64
N THR A 41 -6.81 -9.11 5.61
CA THR A 41 -7.26 -9.83 6.80
C THR A 41 -8.78 -9.89 6.78
N GLU A 42 -9.36 -10.78 7.57
CA GLU A 42 -10.81 -10.88 7.66
C GLU A 42 -11.35 -10.19 8.90
N TYR A 43 -10.49 -9.56 9.65
CA TYR A 43 -10.85 -8.87 10.87
C TYR A 43 -10.20 -7.49 10.92
N PRO A 44 -10.93 -6.44 11.29
CA PRO A 44 -12.34 -6.42 11.72
C PRO A 44 -13.36 -6.51 10.58
N THR A 45 -12.93 -6.38 9.33
CA THR A 45 -13.79 -6.50 8.16
C THR A 45 -13.12 -7.41 7.12
N GLU A 46 -13.91 -7.92 6.16
CA GLU A 46 -13.41 -8.82 5.14
C GLU A 46 -12.38 -8.18 4.19
N ASP A 47 -12.34 -6.88 4.16
CA ASP A 47 -11.42 -6.14 3.29
C ASP A 47 -10.37 -5.34 4.06
N ALA A 48 -10.28 -5.58 5.37
CA ALA A 48 -9.22 -4.96 6.17
C ALA A 48 -7.86 -5.47 5.72
N CYS A 49 -6.84 -4.65 5.88
CA CYS A 49 -5.51 -5.06 5.49
C CYS A 49 -4.43 -4.53 6.44
N ILE A 50 -3.34 -5.28 6.50
CA ILE A 50 -2.13 -4.87 7.18
C ILE A 50 -1.21 -4.30 6.12
N ILE A 51 -0.60 -3.15 6.41
CA ILE A 51 0.26 -2.42 5.50
C ILE A 51 1.71 -2.63 5.95
N PHE A 52 2.52 -3.20 5.07
CA PHE A 52 3.97 -3.33 5.28
C PHE A 52 4.69 -2.47 4.27
N HIS A 53 5.85 -1.95 4.63
CA HIS A 53 6.63 -1.17 3.68
C HIS A 53 8.13 -1.38 3.86
N LYS A 54 8.87 -0.99 2.82
CA LYS A 54 10.32 -0.91 2.84
C LYS A 54 10.76 0.16 1.84
N HIS A 55 11.90 0.77 2.11
CA HIS A 55 12.39 1.87 1.26
C HIS A 55 13.16 1.38 0.04
N ARG A 56 13.81 0.23 0.15
CA ARG A 56 14.63 -0.33 -0.93
C ARG A 56 14.28 -1.78 -1.14
N PHE A 57 14.45 -2.24 -2.36
CA PHE A 57 14.15 -3.62 -2.72
C PHE A 57 14.86 -4.63 -1.81
N SER A 58 16.12 -4.36 -1.48
CA SER A 58 16.93 -5.28 -0.67
C SER A 58 16.61 -5.27 0.83
N HIS A 59 15.80 -4.32 1.28
CA HIS A 59 15.43 -4.24 2.70
C HIS A 59 14.31 -5.21 3.02
N PRO A 60 14.23 -5.71 4.27
CA PRO A 60 13.07 -6.47 4.69
C PRO A 60 11.86 -5.57 4.87
N TYR A 61 10.67 -6.11 4.64
CA TYR A 61 9.44 -5.40 4.98
C TYR A 61 9.27 -5.30 6.48
N HIS A 62 8.65 -4.22 6.93
CA HIS A 62 8.21 -4.09 8.31
C HIS A 62 6.82 -3.45 8.33
N GLN A 63 6.07 -3.71 9.39
CA GLN A 63 4.71 -3.24 9.48
C GLN A 63 4.68 -1.72 9.60
N HIS A 64 3.86 -1.10 8.76
CA HIS A 64 3.65 0.34 8.77
C HIS A 64 2.35 0.70 9.50
N GLY A 65 1.28 -0.07 9.28
CA GLY A 65 0.00 0.22 9.86
C GLY A 65 -1.08 -0.72 9.37
N ARG A 66 -2.33 -0.31 9.54
CA ARG A 66 -3.50 -1.08 9.13
C ARG A 66 -4.52 -0.16 8.48
N GLY A 67 -5.31 -0.73 7.59
CA GLY A 67 -6.48 -0.07 7.03
C GLY A 67 -7.70 -0.96 7.21
N ASN A 68 -8.88 -0.35 7.36
CA ASN A 68 -10.13 -1.10 7.41
C ASN A 68 -10.63 -1.46 6.02
N SER A 69 -9.97 -0.98 4.99
CA SER A 69 -10.26 -1.27 3.59
C SER A 69 -9.03 -0.99 2.76
N LEU A 70 -9.00 -1.51 1.53
CA LEU A 70 -7.94 -1.21 0.58
C LEU A 70 -7.92 0.28 0.26
N HIS A 71 -9.09 0.90 0.12
CA HIS A 71 -9.19 2.34 -0.13
C HIS A 71 -8.50 3.15 0.98
N GLN A 72 -8.75 2.79 2.23
CA GLN A 72 -8.13 3.46 3.36
C GLN A 72 -6.62 3.26 3.38
N ALA A 73 -6.17 2.05 3.05
CA ALA A 73 -4.74 1.75 2.95
C ALA A 73 -4.07 2.60 1.88
N ILE A 74 -4.69 2.72 0.71
CA ILE A 74 -4.18 3.54 -0.38
C ILE A 74 -4.06 5.00 0.05
N ARG A 75 -5.06 5.52 0.73
CA ARG A 75 -5.03 6.90 1.24
C ARG A 75 -3.89 7.09 2.24
N SER A 76 -3.69 6.13 3.10
CA SER A 76 -2.60 6.16 4.08
C SER A 76 -1.23 6.18 3.38
N ILE A 77 -1.07 5.34 2.35
CA ILE A 77 0.16 5.29 1.56
C ILE A 77 0.42 6.64 0.89
N LYS A 78 -0.58 7.19 0.23
CA LYS A 78 -0.43 8.48 -0.47
C LYS A 78 -0.11 9.61 0.49
N SER A 79 -0.71 9.60 1.66
CA SER A 79 -0.42 10.59 2.70
C SER A 79 1.02 10.47 3.18
N HIS A 80 1.50 9.25 3.38
CA HIS A 80 2.88 9.01 3.80
C HIS A 80 3.87 9.42 2.70
N ASP A 81 3.58 9.09 1.45
CA ASP A 81 4.41 9.50 0.32
C ASP A 81 4.51 11.02 0.23
N LYS A 82 3.38 11.69 0.38
CA LYS A 82 3.34 13.15 0.35
C LYS A 82 4.19 13.75 1.46
N TRP A 83 4.11 13.19 2.66
CA TRP A 83 4.92 13.63 3.78
C TRP A 83 6.40 13.43 3.48
N GLN A 84 6.79 12.29 2.92
CA GLN A 84 8.18 12.01 2.57
C GLN A 84 8.70 12.97 1.50
N MET A 85 7.87 13.31 0.51
CA MET A 85 8.27 14.21 -0.56
C MET A 85 8.38 15.66 -0.09
N ASN A 86 7.56 16.08 0.87
CA ASN A 86 7.47 17.48 1.30
C ASN A 86 8.03 17.72 2.69
N GLY A 87 7.71 16.86 3.64
CA GLY A 87 8.03 17.08 5.05
C GLY A 87 9.47 16.89 5.41
N ARG A 88 10.24 16.18 4.59
CA ARG A 88 11.64 15.87 4.85
C ARG A 88 12.60 16.99 4.43
N HIS A 89 12.10 17.90 3.65
CA HIS A 89 12.94 18.98 3.09
C HIS A 89 12.95 20.16 4.04
N ARG A 90 13.80 20.08 4.97
CA ARG A 90 13.92 21.14 5.97
C ARG A 90 15.30 21.58 6.11
#